data_da993aeb9b4d80fa78b46516e03cec16
#
_entry.id   da993aeb9b4d80fa78b46516e03cec16
#
_cell.length_a   1.000
_cell.length_b   1.000
_cell.length_c   1.000
_cell.angle_alpha   90.00
_cell.angle_beta   90.00
_cell.angle_gamma   90.00
#
_symmetry.space_group_name_H-M   'P 1'
#
loop_
_entity.id
_entity.type
_entity.pdbx_description
1 polymer ?
#
loop_
_entity_poly.entity_id
_entity_poly.type
_entity_poly.pdbx_seq_one_letter_code
_entity_poly.pdbx_strand_id
1 'polypeptide(L)'
;MNFKTFGLAQFSNKNLDSSEQISLGGINGVRAYPSGEASGDEGYKFTAEFQANLFQLFNNNIFGSLFYDYGFIQQYKDPSNITLTTPNKYSLSGWGVAFDFNPNQDFSFKLVLSKTIGSNDGTSNTGMNSDGRDDTSRAWLLLSYDF
;
A
#
# COMPACT_ATOMS: atom_id res chain seq x y z
N MET A 1 -21.99 5.97 -7.20
CA MET A 1 -20.80 6.74 -6.79
C MET A 1 -20.58 6.53 -5.30
N ASN A 2 -19.44 6.01 -4.87
CA ASN A 2 -19.14 5.67 -3.47
C ASN A 2 -17.80 6.26 -3.07
N PHE A 3 -17.74 6.86 -1.89
CA PHE A 3 -16.49 7.27 -1.27
C PHE A 3 -16.17 6.31 -0.11
N LYS A 4 -14.96 5.76 -0.09
CA LYS A 4 -14.51 4.81 0.91
C LYS A 4 -13.25 5.36 1.57
N THR A 5 -13.14 5.17 2.88
CA THR A 5 -11.92 5.44 3.64
C THR A 5 -11.55 4.20 4.45
N PHE A 6 -10.26 3.95 4.56
CA PHE A 6 -9.73 2.90 5.40
C PHE A 6 -8.53 3.45 6.17
N GLY A 7 -8.42 3.08 7.44
CA GLY A 7 -7.30 3.44 8.29
C GLY A 7 -6.88 2.26 9.18
N LEU A 8 -5.58 2.11 9.38
CA LEU A 8 -4.97 1.16 10.31
C LEU A 8 -3.85 1.87 11.04
N ALA A 9 -3.74 1.66 12.36
CA ALA A 9 -2.66 2.16 13.18
C ALA A 9 -2.15 1.06 14.11
N GLN A 10 -0.84 1.05 14.36
CA GLN A 10 -0.16 0.19 15.32
C GLN A 10 0.71 1.03 16.24
N PHE A 11 0.62 0.77 17.53
CA PHE A 11 1.44 1.39 18.55
C PHE A 11 2.10 0.31 19.40
N SER A 12 3.34 0.58 19.82
CA SER A 12 4.09 -0.34 20.67
C SER A 12 4.80 0.43 21.80
N ASN A 13 5.03 -0.23 22.92
CA ASN A 13 5.84 0.31 24.03
C ASN A 13 7.28 -0.22 24.03
N LYS A 14 7.63 -1.09 23.07
CA LYS A 14 8.94 -1.74 22.92
C LYS A 14 9.25 -1.97 21.44
N ASN A 15 10.51 -2.32 21.16
CA ASN A 15 10.86 -2.86 19.84
C ASN A 15 10.18 -4.22 19.64
N LEU A 16 9.66 -4.45 18.44
CA LEU A 16 8.93 -5.65 18.05
C LEU A 16 9.80 -6.57 17.20
N ASP A 17 9.48 -7.85 17.20
CA ASP A 17 10.00 -8.77 16.20
C ASP A 17 9.46 -8.42 14.81
N SER A 18 10.21 -8.70 13.76
CA SER A 18 9.84 -8.34 12.38
C SER A 18 8.49 -8.91 11.93
N SER A 19 8.07 -10.03 12.53
CA SER A 19 6.76 -10.65 12.26
C SER A 19 5.58 -9.90 12.90
N GLU A 20 5.85 -9.05 13.89
CA GLU A 20 4.84 -8.24 14.60
C GLU A 20 4.77 -6.81 14.06
N GLN A 21 5.75 -6.39 13.26
CA GLN A 21 5.83 -5.04 12.72
C GLN A 21 4.75 -4.76 11.69
N ILE A 22 4.23 -3.53 11.71
CA ILE A 22 3.36 -3.04 10.63
C ILE A 22 4.20 -2.76 9.39
N SER A 23 3.67 -3.09 8.20
CA SER A 23 4.23 -2.70 6.91
C SER A 23 3.31 -1.73 6.19
N LEU A 24 3.88 -0.70 5.57
CA LEU A 24 3.13 0.32 4.83
C LEU A 24 2.87 -0.08 3.39
N GLY A 25 3.85 -0.64 2.69
CA GLY A 25 3.76 -0.94 1.26
C GLY A 25 2.90 -2.16 0.92
N GLY A 26 2.59 -2.31 -0.35
CA GLY A 26 1.83 -3.43 -0.90
C GLY A 26 0.37 -3.10 -1.24
N ILE A 27 -0.32 -4.08 -1.81
CA ILE A 27 -1.70 -3.94 -2.31
C ILE A 27 -2.71 -3.55 -1.21
N ASN A 28 -2.44 -3.93 0.05
CA ASN A 28 -3.27 -3.61 1.22
C ASN A 28 -2.74 -2.42 2.04
N GLY A 29 -1.85 -1.63 1.45
CA GLY A 29 -1.23 -0.47 2.07
C GLY A 29 -1.07 0.68 1.09
N VAL A 30 0.10 1.31 1.07
CA VAL A 30 0.46 2.31 0.06
C VAL A 30 0.81 1.55 -1.22
N ARG A 31 -0.17 1.43 -2.12
CA ARG A 31 -0.14 0.55 -3.31
C ARG A 31 0.93 0.91 -4.34
N ALA A 32 1.50 2.10 -4.25
CA ALA A 32 2.59 2.55 -5.10
C ALA A 32 3.97 1.96 -4.72
N TYR A 33 4.06 1.24 -3.60
CA TYR A 33 5.29 0.62 -3.10
C TYR A 33 5.17 -0.90 -3.03
N PRO A 34 6.30 -1.64 -3.05
CA PRO A 34 6.29 -3.09 -2.95
C PRO A 34 5.79 -3.58 -1.59
N SER A 35 5.36 -4.84 -1.52
CA SER A 35 5.05 -5.48 -0.24
C SER A 35 6.29 -5.52 0.64
N GLY A 36 6.11 -5.24 1.93
CA GLY A 36 7.21 -5.19 2.90
C GLY A 36 7.99 -3.87 2.93
N GLU A 37 7.65 -2.91 2.07
CA GLU A 37 8.25 -1.57 2.15
C GLU A 37 7.84 -0.87 3.43
N ALA A 38 8.81 -0.22 4.10
CA ALA A 38 8.58 0.57 5.30
C ALA A 38 7.93 -0.23 6.44
N SER A 39 8.63 -1.22 6.97
CA SER A 39 8.21 -1.96 8.17
C SER A 39 8.72 -1.31 9.45
N GLY A 40 7.96 -1.39 10.54
CA GLY A 40 8.35 -0.81 11.82
C GLY A 40 7.41 -1.15 12.97
N ASP A 41 7.84 -0.73 14.17
CA ASP A 41 7.15 -1.01 15.43
C ASP A 41 5.88 -0.21 15.60
N GLU A 42 5.87 1.03 15.10
CA GLU A 42 4.73 1.93 15.15
C GLU A 42 4.47 2.54 13.77
N GLY A 43 3.21 2.78 13.47
CA GLY A 43 2.84 3.46 12.26
C GLY A 43 1.35 3.50 12.03
N TYR A 44 0.97 4.20 11.00
CA TYR A 44 -0.40 4.20 10.52
C TYR A 44 -0.44 4.31 9.00
N LYS A 45 -1.50 3.80 8.43
CA LYS A 45 -1.82 3.93 7.01
C LYS A 45 -3.27 4.33 6.81
N PHE A 46 -3.49 5.11 5.79
CA PHE A 46 -4.79 5.66 5.42
C PHE A 46 -4.98 5.59 3.91
N THR A 47 -6.18 5.21 3.50
CA THR A 47 -6.63 5.22 2.10
C THR A 47 -7.89 6.03 1.98
N ALA A 48 -7.95 6.91 0.99
CA ALA A 48 -9.16 7.53 0.48
C ALA A 48 -9.40 7.03 -0.95
N GLU A 49 -10.59 6.48 -1.23
CA GLU A 49 -10.92 5.91 -2.53
C GLU A 49 -12.31 6.36 -2.98
N PHE A 50 -12.37 6.87 -4.20
CA PHE A 50 -13.59 7.26 -4.86
C PHE A 50 -13.89 6.27 -5.98
N GLN A 51 -15.02 5.57 -5.88
CA GLN A 51 -15.43 4.52 -6.80
C GLN A 51 -16.69 4.90 -7.56
N ALA A 52 -16.71 4.65 -8.87
CA ALA A 52 -17.87 4.83 -9.73
C ALA A 52 -18.07 3.61 -10.66
N ASN A 53 -19.31 3.36 -11.06
CA ASN A 53 -19.60 2.47 -12.16
C ASN A 53 -19.22 3.19 -13.47
N LEU A 54 -18.34 2.58 -14.26
CA LEU A 54 -17.87 3.16 -15.52
C LEU A 54 -18.76 2.75 -16.68
N PHE A 55 -18.94 1.46 -16.88
CA PHE A 55 -19.75 0.87 -17.95
C PHE A 55 -20.07 -0.59 -17.64
N GLN A 56 -20.88 -1.21 -18.50
CA GLN A 56 -21.20 -2.62 -18.39
C GLN A 56 -20.48 -3.43 -19.48
N LEU A 57 -19.93 -4.57 -19.09
CA LEU A 57 -19.34 -5.56 -19.97
C LEU A 57 -20.02 -6.91 -19.70
N PHE A 58 -20.57 -7.56 -20.76
CA PHE A 58 -21.32 -8.82 -20.65
C PHE A 58 -22.40 -8.79 -19.55
N ASN A 59 -23.20 -7.70 -19.50
CA ASN A 59 -24.23 -7.44 -18.48
C ASN A 59 -23.70 -7.29 -17.02
N ASN A 60 -22.39 -7.17 -16.81
CA ASN A 60 -21.79 -6.96 -15.52
C ASN A 60 -21.14 -5.58 -15.44
N ASN A 61 -21.23 -4.96 -14.26
CA ASN A 61 -20.67 -3.64 -14.05
C ASN A 61 -19.15 -3.69 -13.90
N ILE A 62 -18.46 -2.78 -14.58
CA ILE A 62 -17.07 -2.47 -14.33
C ILE A 62 -17.03 -1.22 -13.46
N PHE A 63 -16.39 -1.36 -12.31
CA PHE A 63 -16.16 -0.24 -11.41
C PHE A 63 -14.74 0.29 -11.59
N GLY A 64 -14.62 1.61 -11.68
CA GLY A 64 -13.35 2.30 -11.62
C GLY A 64 -13.21 3.06 -10.31
N SER A 65 -12.01 3.08 -9.77
CA SER A 65 -11.69 3.83 -8.57
C SER A 65 -10.50 4.76 -8.83
N LEU A 66 -10.56 5.95 -8.23
CA LEU A 66 -9.41 6.82 -8.02
C LEU A 66 -9.09 6.79 -6.54
N PHE A 67 -7.81 6.62 -6.19
CA PHE A 67 -7.42 6.52 -4.79
C PHE A 67 -6.17 7.33 -4.46
N TYR A 68 -6.05 7.64 -3.17
CA TYR A 68 -4.87 8.18 -2.52
C TYR A 68 -4.55 7.35 -1.29
N ASP A 69 -3.29 6.93 -1.18
CA ASP A 69 -2.76 6.18 -0.05
C ASP A 69 -1.68 7.01 0.66
N TYR A 70 -1.68 6.97 1.98
CA TYR A 70 -0.67 7.58 2.83
C TYR A 70 -0.31 6.63 3.97
N GLY A 71 0.96 6.59 4.34
CA GLY A 71 1.43 5.87 5.51
C GLY A 71 2.58 6.57 6.17
N PHE A 72 2.66 6.46 7.49
CA PHE A 72 3.77 6.91 8.32
C PHE A 72 4.29 5.73 9.13
N ILE A 73 5.61 5.64 9.28
CA ILE A 73 6.28 4.58 10.00
C ILE A 73 7.32 5.14 10.97
N GLN A 74 7.43 4.50 12.13
CA GLN A 74 8.58 4.54 13.00
C GLN A 74 9.19 3.14 13.06
N GLN A 75 10.40 2.97 12.51
CA GLN A 75 11.02 1.65 12.34
C GLN A 75 11.28 0.98 13.70
N TYR A 76 11.88 1.71 14.62
CA TYR A 76 12.17 1.23 15.97
C TYR A 76 11.60 2.17 17.02
N LYS A 77 10.92 1.61 18.01
CA LYS A 77 10.42 2.36 19.16
C LYS A 77 11.56 2.96 19.97
N ASP A 78 12.58 2.14 20.25
CA ASP A 78 13.83 2.53 20.90
C ASP A 78 15.02 2.22 19.98
N PRO A 79 15.58 3.23 19.31
CA PRO A 79 16.72 3.06 18.41
C PRO A 79 18.09 3.15 19.13
N SER A 80 18.15 3.26 20.48
CA SER A 80 19.38 3.61 21.22
C SER A 80 20.57 2.65 20.97
N ASN A 81 20.29 1.38 20.67
CA ASN A 81 21.31 0.36 20.44
C ASN A 81 21.33 -0.14 18.99
N ILE A 82 20.75 0.62 18.05
CA ILE A 82 20.57 0.21 16.65
C ILE A 82 21.28 1.21 15.74
N THR A 83 22.13 0.72 14.86
CA THR A 83 22.72 1.55 13.82
C THR A 83 21.73 1.68 12.66
N LEU A 84 21.16 2.86 12.50
CA LEU A 84 20.24 3.18 11.44
C LEU A 84 20.99 3.62 10.19
N THR A 85 20.61 3.07 9.03
CA THR A 85 21.09 3.50 7.70
C THR A 85 20.11 4.44 7.02
N THR A 86 18.88 4.52 7.53
CA THR A 86 17.79 5.35 7.05
C THR A 86 17.14 6.08 8.22
N PRO A 87 16.35 7.15 7.99
CA PRO A 87 15.62 7.81 9.06
C PRO A 87 14.73 6.85 9.84
N ASN A 88 14.72 6.93 11.16
CA ASN A 88 13.84 6.09 11.99
C ASN A 88 12.34 6.38 11.78
N LYS A 89 12.02 7.57 11.28
CA LYS A 89 10.65 8.00 11.01
C LYS A 89 10.57 8.60 9.61
N TYR A 90 9.62 8.11 8.81
CA TYR A 90 9.34 8.65 7.48
C TYR A 90 7.93 8.28 7.02
N SER A 91 7.53 8.80 5.88
CA SER A 91 6.22 8.56 5.31
C SER A 91 6.32 8.11 3.86
N LEU A 92 5.33 7.35 3.44
CA LEU A 92 5.11 6.98 2.04
C LEU A 92 3.77 7.49 1.60
N SER A 93 3.66 7.94 0.36
CA SER A 93 2.39 8.30 -0.24
C SER A 93 2.33 7.92 -1.72
N GLY A 94 1.13 7.69 -2.20
CA GLY A 94 0.89 7.34 -3.59
C GLY A 94 -0.56 7.56 -3.98
N TRP A 95 -0.80 7.59 -5.27
CA TRP A 95 -2.13 7.66 -5.85
C TRP A 95 -2.25 6.67 -7.00
N GLY A 96 -3.46 6.41 -7.43
CA GLY A 96 -3.64 5.53 -8.58
C GLY A 96 -5.09 5.32 -8.94
N VAL A 97 -5.28 4.42 -9.89
CA VAL A 97 -6.58 3.98 -10.35
C VAL A 97 -6.72 2.47 -10.17
N ALA A 98 -7.94 2.01 -9.92
CA ALA A 98 -8.25 0.59 -9.88
C ALA A 98 -9.47 0.30 -10.76
N PHE A 99 -9.49 -0.91 -11.32
CA PHE A 99 -10.60 -1.44 -12.10
C PHE A 99 -11.01 -2.76 -11.49
N ASP A 100 -12.28 -2.85 -11.09
CA ASP A 100 -12.88 -4.04 -10.50
C ASP A 100 -13.94 -4.60 -11.45
N PHE A 101 -13.85 -5.89 -11.75
CA PHE A 101 -14.81 -6.61 -12.57
C PHE A 101 -15.17 -7.94 -11.90
N ASN A 102 -16.46 -8.10 -11.58
CA ASN A 102 -17.00 -9.28 -10.91
C ASN A 102 -18.16 -9.81 -11.78
N PRO A 103 -17.88 -10.70 -12.76
CA PRO A 103 -18.91 -11.20 -13.69
C PRO A 103 -19.91 -12.14 -13.03
N ASN A 104 -19.55 -12.81 -11.94
CA ASN A 104 -20.40 -13.67 -11.14
C ASN A 104 -19.93 -13.66 -9.67
N GLN A 105 -20.57 -14.45 -8.80
CA GLN A 105 -20.21 -14.51 -7.37
C GLN A 105 -18.87 -15.22 -7.14
N ASP A 106 -18.47 -16.08 -8.07
CA ASP A 106 -17.32 -16.97 -7.91
C ASP A 106 -16.02 -16.37 -8.47
N PHE A 107 -16.12 -15.38 -9.38
CA PHE A 107 -14.95 -14.81 -10.05
C PHE A 107 -14.81 -13.30 -9.80
N SER A 108 -13.63 -12.88 -9.39
CA SER A 108 -13.27 -11.47 -9.30
C SER A 108 -11.94 -11.17 -10.00
N PHE A 109 -11.90 -10.03 -10.64
CA PHE A 109 -10.73 -9.46 -11.29
C PHE A 109 -10.53 -8.03 -10.78
N LYS A 110 -9.32 -7.72 -10.33
CA LYS A 110 -8.93 -6.37 -9.95
C LYS A 110 -7.58 -6.01 -10.53
N LEU A 111 -7.55 -4.92 -11.29
CA LEU A 111 -6.31 -4.28 -11.79
C LEU A 111 -6.11 -2.97 -11.04
N VAL A 112 -4.91 -2.76 -10.49
CA VAL A 112 -4.52 -1.51 -9.84
C VAL A 112 -3.28 -0.97 -10.50
N LEU A 113 -3.31 0.31 -10.87
CA LEU A 113 -2.17 1.07 -11.39
C LEU A 113 -1.91 2.23 -10.45
N SER A 114 -0.69 2.34 -9.94
CA SER A 114 -0.32 3.31 -8.91
C SER A 114 1.01 3.98 -9.19
N LYS A 115 1.17 5.18 -8.62
CA LYS A 115 2.38 5.98 -8.71
C LYS A 115 2.69 6.62 -7.36
N THR A 116 3.99 6.69 -7.01
CA THR A 116 4.47 7.33 -5.79
C THR A 116 4.28 8.85 -5.85
N ILE A 117 4.12 9.46 -4.67
CA ILE A 117 4.16 10.91 -4.46
C ILE A 117 5.34 11.19 -3.52
N GLY A 118 6.26 12.04 -3.96
CA GLY A 118 7.47 12.36 -3.19
C GLY A 118 8.54 11.27 -3.26
N SER A 119 9.49 11.33 -2.33
CA SER A 119 10.59 10.38 -2.17
C SER A 119 10.28 9.32 -1.13
N ASN A 120 10.99 8.20 -1.20
CA ASN A 120 11.04 7.19 -0.15
C ASN A 120 12.33 7.37 0.64
N ASP A 121 12.26 8.00 1.81
CA ASP A 121 13.42 8.23 2.67
C ASP A 121 13.91 6.93 3.33
N GLY A 122 13.14 5.86 3.26
CA GLY A 122 13.48 4.51 3.74
C GLY A 122 14.25 3.66 2.73
N THR A 123 14.55 4.17 1.54
CA THR A 123 15.34 3.40 0.55
C THR A 123 16.74 3.09 1.07
N SER A 124 17.30 1.97 0.59
CA SER A 124 18.68 1.61 0.85
C SER A 124 19.66 2.66 0.33
N ASN A 125 20.93 2.55 0.71
CA ASN A 125 22.01 3.42 0.19
C ASN A 125 22.13 3.40 -1.36
N THR A 126 21.54 2.42 -2.03
CA THR A 126 21.46 2.32 -3.49
C THR A 126 20.25 3.05 -4.09
N GLY A 127 19.36 3.63 -3.26
CA GLY A 127 18.13 4.29 -3.69
C GLY A 127 17.02 3.33 -4.11
N MET A 128 17.17 2.02 -3.82
CA MET A 128 16.21 0.99 -4.22
C MET A 128 15.19 0.70 -3.12
N ASN A 129 13.95 0.43 -3.51
CA ASN A 129 12.90 -0.10 -2.63
C ASN A 129 13.24 -1.53 -2.17
N SER A 130 12.46 -2.08 -1.26
CA SER A 130 12.65 -3.42 -0.67
C SER A 130 12.68 -4.57 -1.69
N ASP A 131 12.13 -4.38 -2.89
CA ASP A 131 12.17 -5.36 -3.99
C ASP A 131 13.38 -5.20 -4.93
N GLY A 132 14.34 -4.32 -4.59
CA GLY A 132 15.55 -4.07 -5.37
C GLY A 132 15.33 -3.24 -6.63
N ARG A 133 14.24 -2.49 -6.72
CA ARG A 133 13.91 -1.60 -7.84
C ARG A 133 13.78 -0.16 -7.36
N ASP A 134 14.00 0.78 -8.30
CA ASP A 134 13.80 2.21 -8.11
C ASP A 134 12.50 2.74 -8.74
N ASP A 135 11.57 1.82 -9.09
CA ASP A 135 10.33 2.13 -9.78
C ASP A 135 9.45 3.08 -8.97
N THR A 136 8.95 4.11 -9.63
CA THR A 136 7.97 5.06 -9.08
C THR A 136 6.51 4.72 -9.43
N SER A 137 6.30 3.69 -10.25
CA SER A 137 4.97 3.23 -10.67
C SER A 137 4.84 1.72 -10.48
N ARG A 138 3.65 1.26 -10.13
CA ARG A 138 3.40 -0.15 -9.84
C ARG A 138 2.05 -0.59 -10.37
N ALA A 139 2.01 -1.84 -10.84
CA ALA A 139 0.78 -2.50 -11.26
C ALA A 139 0.55 -3.74 -10.41
N TRP A 140 -0.70 -3.96 -10.00
CA TRP A 140 -1.15 -5.15 -9.29
C TRP A 140 -2.30 -5.78 -10.05
N LEU A 141 -2.24 -7.10 -10.20
CA LEU A 141 -3.31 -7.89 -10.77
C LEU A 141 -3.74 -8.93 -9.75
N LEU A 142 -5.00 -8.91 -9.36
CA LEU A 142 -5.60 -9.88 -8.46
C LEU A 142 -6.71 -10.62 -9.20
N LEU A 143 -6.65 -11.93 -9.11
CA LEU A 143 -7.66 -12.85 -9.61
C LEU A 143 -8.10 -13.72 -8.45
N SER A 144 -9.40 -13.88 -8.25
CA SER A 144 -9.96 -14.83 -7.29
C SER A 144 -11.04 -15.65 -7.95
N TYR A 145 -11.08 -16.94 -7.62
CA TYR A 145 -12.13 -17.86 -8.04
C TYR A 145 -12.49 -18.75 -6.86
N ASP A 146 -13.77 -18.71 -6.48
CA ASP A 146 -14.34 -19.55 -5.42
C ASP A 146 -15.08 -20.74 -6.06
N PHE A 147 -14.87 -21.99 -5.58
CA PHE A 147 -15.52 -23.22 -6.10
C PHE A 147 -16.24 -24.00 -4.99
#